data_4142e08884e8a695a89262349f15bf44
#
_entry.id   4142e08884e8a695a89262349f15bf44
#
_cell.length_a   1.000
_cell.length_b   1.000
_cell.length_c   1.000
_cell.angle_alpha   90.00
_cell.angle_beta   90.00
_cell.angle_gamma   90.00
#
_symmetry.space_group_name_H-M   'P 1'
#
loop_
_entity.id
_entity.type
_entity.pdbx_description
1 polymer ?
#
loop_
_entity_poly.entity_id
_entity_poly.type
_entity_poly.pdbx_seq_one_letter_code
_entity_poly.pdbx_strand_id
1 'polypeptide(L)'
;MAILVMAAISVTAQDHTMKGKRGDMKNLTPEQMATLQTKKMTLALDLNESQQSKIKSILTADAKTRKSKMEAYKASKDEGKKVMSADEKYARQNERLDYQIARKKEMKSILTPEQFQKYEKMSHRKNMHEHKKREGGRKGTGKK
;
A
#
# COMPACT_ATOMS: atom_id res chain seq x y z
N MET A 1 -53.86 -18.69 0.27
CA MET A 1 -53.09 -18.64 -1.02
C MET A 1 -51.80 -17.86 -0.82
N ALA A 2 -50.69 -18.57 -0.73
CA ALA A 2 -49.39 -17.96 -0.56
C ALA A 2 -48.72 -17.88 -1.94
N ILE A 3 -48.42 -16.68 -2.40
CA ILE A 3 -47.70 -16.44 -3.66
C ILE A 3 -46.21 -16.32 -3.34
N LEU A 4 -45.44 -17.32 -3.73
CA LEU A 4 -43.98 -17.38 -3.58
C LEU A 4 -43.37 -16.71 -4.81
N VAL A 5 -42.82 -15.48 -4.67
CA VAL A 5 -42.12 -14.81 -5.74
C VAL A 5 -40.63 -15.23 -5.67
N MET A 6 -40.22 -16.12 -6.57
CA MET A 6 -38.80 -16.45 -6.78
C MET A 6 -38.15 -15.36 -7.62
N ALA A 7 -37.33 -14.54 -7.01
CA ALA A 7 -36.44 -13.61 -7.73
C ALA A 7 -35.20 -14.38 -8.21
N ALA A 8 -35.11 -14.61 -9.51
CA ALA A 8 -33.93 -15.17 -10.15
C ALA A 8 -32.82 -14.10 -10.18
N ILE A 9 -31.78 -14.29 -9.38
CA ILE A 9 -30.57 -13.48 -9.42
C ILE A 9 -29.68 -14.00 -10.55
N SER A 10 -29.70 -13.34 -11.69
CA SER A 10 -28.77 -13.61 -12.78
C SER A 10 -27.38 -13.13 -12.37
N VAL A 11 -26.52 -14.06 -11.99
CA VAL A 11 -25.08 -13.81 -11.79
C VAL A 11 -24.43 -13.70 -13.18
N THR A 12 -24.28 -12.49 -13.68
CA THR A 12 -23.41 -12.23 -14.81
C THR A 12 -21.97 -12.28 -14.31
N ALA A 13 -21.25 -13.33 -14.65
CA ALA A 13 -19.80 -13.43 -14.49
C ALA A 13 -19.15 -12.36 -15.38
N GLN A 14 -18.87 -11.17 -14.80
CA GLN A 14 -18.05 -10.17 -15.47
C GLN A 14 -16.59 -10.56 -15.28
N ASP A 15 -15.98 -10.96 -16.38
CA ASP A 15 -14.52 -11.12 -16.52
C ASP A 15 -13.84 -9.78 -16.26
N HIS A 16 -13.43 -9.54 -15.01
CA HIS A 16 -12.72 -8.36 -14.59
C HIS A 16 -11.25 -8.47 -14.99
N THR A 17 -10.95 -8.07 -16.22
CA THR A 17 -9.58 -7.76 -16.63
C THR A 17 -9.00 -6.69 -15.70
N MET A 18 -8.09 -7.10 -14.82
CA MET A 18 -7.45 -6.32 -13.74
C MET A 18 -6.52 -5.18 -14.25
N LYS A 19 -6.66 -4.75 -15.50
CA LYS A 19 -5.77 -3.74 -16.12
C LYS A 19 -6.12 -2.29 -15.78
N GLY A 20 -7.37 -2.00 -15.32
CA GLY A 20 -7.86 -0.63 -15.08
C GLY A 20 -7.55 -0.03 -13.70
N LYS A 21 -7.34 -0.86 -12.66
CA LYS A 21 -7.35 -0.40 -11.25
C LYS A 21 -6.13 0.38 -10.74
N ARG A 22 -5.05 0.51 -11.52
CA ARG A 22 -3.85 1.27 -11.07
C ARG A 22 -3.92 2.77 -11.37
N GLY A 23 -4.73 3.19 -12.35
CA GLY A 23 -4.93 4.60 -12.70
C GLY A 23 -5.72 5.35 -11.63
N ASP A 24 -6.79 4.74 -11.15
CA ASP A 24 -7.73 5.35 -10.20
C ASP A 24 -7.12 5.62 -8.82
N MET A 25 -6.16 4.79 -8.38
CA MET A 25 -5.52 4.97 -7.07
C MET A 25 -4.56 6.17 -7.00
N LYS A 26 -4.16 6.76 -8.13
CA LYS A 26 -3.26 7.92 -8.14
C LYS A 26 -3.98 9.22 -7.77
N ASN A 27 -5.29 9.26 -7.96
CA ASN A 27 -6.13 10.43 -7.72
C ASN A 27 -6.82 10.42 -6.35
N LEU A 28 -6.59 9.37 -5.55
CA LEU A 28 -7.17 9.27 -4.21
C LEU A 28 -6.50 10.25 -3.24
N THR A 29 -7.31 10.84 -2.36
CA THR A 29 -6.78 11.61 -1.23
C THR A 29 -6.04 10.70 -0.25
N PRO A 30 -5.12 11.25 0.58
CA PRO A 30 -4.47 10.49 1.65
C PRO A 30 -5.46 9.76 2.56
N GLU A 31 -6.56 10.40 2.89
CA GLU A 31 -7.64 9.88 3.72
C GLU A 31 -8.37 8.71 3.05
N GLN A 32 -8.67 8.84 1.77
CA GLN A 32 -9.29 7.75 0.98
C GLN A 32 -8.36 6.55 0.86
N MET A 33 -7.06 6.78 0.61
CA MET A 33 -6.05 5.72 0.57
C MET A 33 -5.95 5.00 1.92
N ALA A 34 -5.87 5.75 3.02
CA ALA A 34 -5.82 5.20 4.37
C ALA A 34 -7.08 4.39 4.69
N THR A 35 -8.26 4.90 4.34
CA THR A 35 -9.53 4.20 4.55
C THR A 35 -9.57 2.85 3.81
N LEU A 36 -9.22 2.83 2.53
CA LEU A 36 -9.20 1.59 1.74
C LEU A 36 -8.16 0.60 2.28
N GLN A 37 -7.00 1.08 2.69
CA GLN A 37 -5.96 0.22 3.25
C GLN A 37 -6.37 -0.34 4.61
N THR A 38 -7.00 0.47 5.48
CA THR A 38 -7.53 0.00 6.76
C THR A 38 -8.59 -1.08 6.57
N LYS A 39 -9.55 -0.90 5.65
CA LYS A 39 -10.56 -1.91 5.34
C LYS A 39 -9.94 -3.22 4.85
N LYS A 40 -8.91 -3.16 4.01
CA LYS A 40 -8.16 -4.35 3.58
C LYS A 40 -7.45 -5.06 4.74
N MET A 41 -6.89 -4.29 5.66
CA MET A 41 -6.25 -4.85 6.85
C MET A 41 -7.29 -5.43 7.80
N THR A 42 -8.45 -4.80 7.96
CA THR A 42 -9.57 -5.34 8.76
C THR A 42 -9.98 -6.71 8.25
N LEU A 43 -10.19 -6.86 6.94
CA LEU A 43 -10.56 -8.14 6.33
C LEU A 43 -9.49 -9.24 6.48
N ALA A 44 -8.23 -8.86 6.51
CA ALA A 44 -7.13 -9.82 6.58
C ALA A 44 -6.71 -10.20 8.01
N LEU A 45 -6.95 -9.31 8.97
CA LEU A 45 -6.46 -9.42 10.34
C LEU A 45 -7.58 -9.44 11.39
N ASP A 46 -8.84 -9.31 10.99
CA ASP A 46 -10.01 -9.23 11.87
C ASP A 46 -9.86 -8.12 12.92
N LEU A 47 -9.57 -6.88 12.45
CA LEU A 47 -9.33 -5.73 13.31
C LEU A 47 -10.63 -5.26 13.99
N ASN A 48 -10.58 -5.03 15.31
CA ASN A 48 -11.65 -4.34 16.01
C ASN A 48 -11.68 -2.82 15.71
N GLU A 49 -12.73 -2.12 16.12
CA GLU A 49 -12.92 -0.69 15.81
C GLU A 49 -11.80 0.21 16.36
N SER A 50 -11.32 -0.06 17.57
CA SER A 50 -10.21 0.68 18.19
C SER A 50 -8.93 0.51 17.38
N GLN A 51 -8.60 -0.72 16.96
CA GLN A 51 -7.45 -1.01 16.10
C GLN A 51 -7.60 -0.33 14.73
N GLN A 52 -8.79 -0.40 14.12
CA GLN A 52 -9.07 0.27 12.84
C GLN A 52 -8.84 1.78 12.92
N SER A 53 -9.32 2.43 13.97
CA SER A 53 -9.15 3.88 14.17
C SER A 53 -7.66 4.25 14.28
N LYS A 54 -6.90 3.56 15.13
CA LYS A 54 -5.45 3.79 15.31
C LYS A 54 -4.68 3.56 14.02
N ILE A 55 -4.93 2.45 13.32
CA ILE A 55 -4.27 2.11 12.07
C ILE A 55 -4.63 3.11 10.97
N LYS A 56 -5.89 3.54 10.88
CA LYS A 56 -6.30 4.57 9.91
C LYS A 56 -5.56 5.90 10.15
N SER A 57 -5.42 6.34 11.39
CA SER A 57 -4.68 7.55 11.73
C SER A 57 -3.23 7.47 11.23
N ILE A 58 -2.54 6.39 11.55
CA ILE A 58 -1.16 6.14 11.13
C ILE A 58 -1.06 6.10 9.59
N LEU A 59 -1.96 5.38 8.92
CA LEU A 59 -1.96 5.28 7.45
C LEU A 59 -2.25 6.62 6.77
N THR A 60 -3.05 7.48 7.39
CA THR A 60 -3.32 8.83 6.88
C THR A 60 -2.06 9.71 6.97
N ALA A 61 -1.37 9.70 8.10
CA ALA A 61 -0.10 10.40 8.27
C ALA A 61 0.95 9.94 7.24
N ASP A 62 1.07 8.62 7.07
CA ASP A 62 1.96 8.03 6.06
C ASP A 62 1.62 8.47 4.63
N ALA A 63 0.34 8.47 4.30
CA ALA A 63 -0.09 8.85 2.95
C ALA A 63 0.18 10.33 2.67
N LYS A 64 0.00 11.20 3.66
CA LYS A 64 0.34 12.64 3.58
C LYS A 64 1.83 12.84 3.37
N THR A 65 2.67 12.22 4.20
CA THR A 65 4.14 12.30 4.08
C THR A 65 4.61 11.77 2.73
N ARG A 66 4.04 10.66 2.25
CA ARG A 66 4.39 10.11 0.94
C ARG A 66 3.99 11.01 -0.21
N LYS A 67 2.82 11.65 -0.13
CA LYS A 67 2.36 12.62 -1.12
C LYS A 67 3.30 13.82 -1.18
N SER A 68 3.63 14.42 -0.04
CA SER A 68 4.55 15.55 0.05
C SER A 68 5.95 15.22 -0.52
N LYS A 69 6.53 14.06 -0.14
CA LYS A 69 7.81 13.60 -0.70
C LYS A 69 7.75 13.37 -2.22
N MET A 70 6.61 12.90 -2.74
CA MET A 70 6.44 12.70 -4.19
C MET A 70 6.35 14.04 -4.92
N GLU A 71 5.65 15.02 -4.35
CA GLU A 71 5.55 16.37 -4.92
C GLU A 71 6.91 17.06 -4.93
N ALA A 72 7.66 17.02 -3.83
CA ALA A 72 9.02 17.51 -3.76
C ALA A 72 9.95 16.83 -4.80
N TYR A 73 9.84 15.52 -4.97
CA TYR A 73 10.61 14.78 -5.97
C TYR A 73 10.24 15.18 -7.41
N LYS A 74 8.96 15.47 -7.68
CA LYS A 74 8.54 15.95 -9.00
C LYS A 74 9.11 17.33 -9.30
N ALA A 75 9.05 18.25 -8.33
CA ALA A 75 9.61 19.58 -8.46
C ALA A 75 11.13 19.53 -8.75
N SER A 76 11.88 18.71 -8.00
CA SER A 76 13.34 18.58 -8.21
C SER A 76 13.70 17.85 -9.52
N LYS A 77 12.78 17.13 -10.14
CA LYS A 77 13.04 16.44 -11.41
C LYS A 77 13.06 17.41 -12.60
N ASP A 78 12.33 18.49 -12.52
CA ASP A 78 12.29 19.52 -13.56
C ASP A 78 13.58 20.35 -13.62
N GLU A 79 14.38 20.36 -12.52
CA GLU A 79 15.69 21.00 -12.45
C GLU A 79 16.87 20.16 -13.01
N GLY A 80 16.58 19.00 -13.60
CA GLY A 80 17.57 18.10 -14.17
C GLY A 80 17.82 16.86 -13.29
N LYS A 81 18.23 15.75 -13.90
CA LYS A 81 18.56 14.50 -13.19
C LYS A 81 19.88 14.63 -12.42
N LYS A 82 19.83 15.16 -11.22
CA LYS A 82 20.99 15.11 -10.32
C LYS A 82 21.25 13.65 -9.91
N VAL A 83 22.43 13.15 -10.18
CA VAL A 83 22.87 11.83 -9.70
C VAL A 83 23.11 11.95 -8.19
N MET A 84 22.40 11.16 -7.40
CA MET A 84 22.55 11.15 -5.94
C MET A 84 23.97 10.70 -5.55
N SER A 85 24.59 11.44 -4.64
CA SER A 85 25.88 11.06 -4.03
C SER A 85 25.77 9.77 -3.20
N ALA A 86 26.88 9.19 -2.79
CA ALA A 86 26.92 8.03 -1.91
C ALA A 86 26.25 8.34 -0.55
N ASP A 87 26.54 9.52 0.01
CA ASP A 87 26.00 9.97 1.30
C ASP A 87 24.48 10.20 1.24
N GLU A 88 24.00 10.82 0.15
CA GLU A 88 22.56 10.98 -0.07
C GLU A 88 21.82 9.62 -0.20
N LYS A 89 22.45 8.64 -0.85
CA LYS A 89 21.90 7.28 -0.95
C LYS A 89 21.88 6.59 0.41
N TYR A 90 22.96 6.73 1.20
CA TYR A 90 23.03 6.20 2.56
C TYR A 90 21.97 6.83 3.46
N ALA A 91 21.91 8.16 3.53
CA ALA A 91 20.94 8.90 4.35
C ALA A 91 19.49 8.48 4.01
N ARG A 92 19.16 8.37 2.73
CA ARG A 92 17.83 7.91 2.26
C ARG A 92 17.53 6.45 2.64
N GLN A 93 18.55 5.59 2.60
CA GLN A 93 18.37 4.19 3.01
C GLN A 93 18.19 4.09 4.51
N ASN A 94 18.94 4.85 5.29
CA ASN A 94 18.83 4.90 6.73
C ASN A 94 17.45 5.42 7.15
N GLU A 95 16.99 6.55 6.64
CA GLU A 95 15.64 7.09 6.88
C GLU A 95 14.54 6.07 6.57
N ARG A 96 14.71 5.32 5.49
CA ARG A 96 13.76 4.27 5.10
C ARG A 96 13.71 3.13 6.12
N LEU A 97 14.85 2.71 6.64
CA LEU A 97 14.94 1.64 7.64
C LEU A 97 14.37 2.11 8.98
N ASP A 98 14.69 3.32 9.41
CA ASP A 98 14.15 3.92 10.62
C ASP A 98 12.62 4.00 10.58
N TYR A 99 12.08 4.46 9.44
CA TYR A 99 10.63 4.46 9.23
C TYR A 99 10.02 3.06 9.32
N GLN A 100 10.66 2.04 8.75
CA GLN A 100 10.16 0.66 8.81
C GLN A 100 10.21 0.11 10.25
N ILE A 101 11.26 0.42 11.00
CA ILE A 101 11.42 0.03 12.41
C ILE A 101 10.32 0.68 13.25
N ALA A 102 10.14 1.99 13.13
CA ALA A 102 9.08 2.73 13.82
C ALA A 102 7.70 2.15 13.51
N ARG A 103 7.44 1.91 12.23
CA ARG A 103 6.18 1.32 11.77
C ARG A 103 5.92 -0.07 12.33
N LYS A 104 6.94 -0.92 12.35
CA LYS A 104 6.85 -2.26 12.94
C LYS A 104 6.51 -2.17 14.43
N LYS A 105 7.14 -1.24 15.17
CA LYS A 105 6.88 -1.00 16.59
C LYS A 105 5.44 -0.54 16.84
N GLU A 106 4.94 0.42 16.05
CA GLU A 106 3.56 0.90 16.14
C GLU A 106 2.55 -0.22 15.89
N MET A 107 2.73 -1.01 14.82
CA MET A 107 1.83 -2.13 14.53
C MET A 107 1.86 -3.18 15.65
N LYS A 108 3.04 -3.47 16.21
CA LYS A 108 3.18 -4.40 17.33
C LYS A 108 2.45 -3.94 18.59
N SER A 109 2.34 -2.62 18.82
CA SER A 109 1.60 -2.09 19.99
C SER A 109 0.07 -2.06 19.81
N ILE A 110 -0.41 -2.15 18.56
CA ILE A 110 -1.85 -2.08 18.27
C ILE A 110 -2.46 -3.47 18.05
N LEU A 111 -1.70 -4.37 17.45
CA LEU A 111 -2.15 -5.71 17.05
C LEU A 111 -1.92 -6.73 18.15
N THR A 112 -2.78 -7.76 18.22
CA THR A 112 -2.48 -8.95 19.03
C THR A 112 -1.28 -9.71 18.45
N PRO A 113 -0.63 -10.59 19.21
CA PRO A 113 0.49 -11.39 18.69
C PRO A 113 0.14 -12.15 17.41
N GLU A 114 -1.05 -12.75 17.34
CA GLU A 114 -1.52 -13.51 16.18
C GLU A 114 -1.79 -12.61 14.97
N GLN A 115 -2.44 -11.46 15.19
CA GLN A 115 -2.66 -10.45 14.15
C GLN A 115 -1.32 -9.90 13.63
N PHE A 116 -0.36 -9.67 14.52
CA PHE A 116 0.95 -9.17 14.15
C PHE A 116 1.74 -10.17 13.30
N GLN A 117 1.70 -11.47 13.62
CA GLN A 117 2.29 -12.51 12.76
C GLN A 117 1.69 -12.53 11.35
N LYS A 118 0.35 -12.43 11.24
CA LYS A 118 -0.33 -12.33 9.95
C LYS A 118 0.11 -11.06 9.19
N TYR A 119 0.22 -9.92 9.89
CA TYR A 119 0.69 -8.66 9.33
C TYR A 119 2.12 -8.75 8.78
N GLU A 120 3.05 -9.37 9.50
CA GLU A 120 4.42 -9.58 9.03
C GLU A 120 4.45 -10.44 7.75
N LYS A 121 3.72 -11.54 7.70
CA LYS A 121 3.60 -12.39 6.50
C LYS A 121 3.08 -11.59 5.29
N MET A 122 2.08 -10.73 5.49
CA MET A 122 1.54 -9.87 4.42
C MET A 122 2.59 -8.83 3.94
N SER A 123 3.32 -8.23 4.85
CA SER A 123 4.38 -7.25 4.56
C SER A 123 5.52 -7.88 3.78
N HIS A 124 5.97 -9.07 4.16
CA HIS A 124 6.99 -9.84 3.44
C HIS A 124 6.55 -10.18 2.01
N ARG A 125 5.32 -10.68 1.83
CA ARG A 125 4.78 -10.98 0.50
C ARG A 125 4.77 -9.75 -0.40
N LYS A 126 4.35 -8.60 0.11
CA LYS A 126 4.33 -7.34 -0.63
C LYS A 126 5.74 -6.93 -1.07
N ASN A 127 6.71 -7.00 -0.18
CA ASN A 127 8.11 -6.66 -0.48
C ASN A 127 8.71 -7.59 -1.53
N MET A 128 8.48 -8.90 -1.45
CA MET A 128 8.94 -9.87 -2.46
C MET A 128 8.33 -9.61 -3.84
N HIS A 129 7.03 -9.28 -3.92
CA HIS A 129 6.38 -8.94 -5.18
C HIS A 129 6.94 -7.65 -5.80
N GLU A 130 7.26 -6.64 -5.00
CA GLU A 130 7.87 -5.40 -5.49
C GLU A 130 9.31 -5.63 -5.97
N HIS A 131 10.09 -6.48 -5.28
CA HIS A 131 11.45 -6.87 -5.72
C HIS A 131 11.42 -7.60 -7.07
N LYS A 132 10.61 -8.63 -7.19
CA LYS A 132 10.47 -9.42 -8.41
C LYS A 132 10.04 -8.57 -9.61
N LYS A 133 9.20 -7.57 -9.38
CA LYS A 133 8.76 -6.63 -10.43
C LYS A 133 9.88 -5.68 -10.87
N ARG A 134 10.76 -5.26 -9.98
CA ARG A 134 11.92 -4.40 -10.30
C ARG A 134 12.97 -5.15 -11.10
N GLU A 135 13.20 -6.41 -10.80
CA GLU A 135 14.15 -7.28 -11.56
C GLU A 135 13.61 -7.64 -12.95
N GLY A 136 12.31 -7.98 -13.06
CA GLY A 136 11.67 -8.28 -14.36
C GLY A 136 11.64 -7.10 -15.32
N GLY A 137 11.51 -5.87 -14.80
CA GLY A 137 11.52 -4.63 -15.60
C GLY A 137 12.90 -4.27 -16.15
N ARG A 138 13.98 -4.71 -15.53
CA ARG A 138 15.36 -4.46 -15.98
C ARG A 138 15.81 -5.37 -17.14
N LYS A 139 15.23 -6.57 -17.27
CA LYS A 139 15.57 -7.51 -18.36
C LYS A 139 14.91 -7.18 -19.70
N GLY A 140 13.94 -6.26 -19.73
CA GLY A 140 13.19 -5.91 -20.95
C GLY A 140 13.76 -4.78 -21.79
N THR A 141 14.80 -4.06 -21.35
CA THR A 141 15.37 -2.90 -22.08
C THR A 141 16.73 -3.14 -22.69
N GLY A 142 17.18 -4.39 -22.75
CA GLY A 142 18.51 -4.78 -23.28
C GLY A 142 18.45 -5.58 -24.58
N LYS A 143 17.59 -5.21 -25.53
CA LYS A 143 17.66 -5.73 -26.91
C LYS A 143 17.29 -4.64 -27.90
N LYS A 144 18.26 -3.87 -28.32
CA LYS A 144 18.37 -3.29 -29.67
C LYS A 144 19.85 -3.09 -29.96
#